data_84b3edec511253719e52280c932589aa
#
_entry.id   84b3edec511253719e52280c932589aa
#
_cell.length_a   1.000
_cell.length_b   1.000
_cell.length_c   1.000
_cell.angle_alpha   90.00
_cell.angle_beta   90.00
_cell.angle_gamma   90.00
#
_symmetry.space_group_name_H-M   'P 1'
#
loop_
_entity.id
_entity.type
_entity.pdbx_description
1 polymer ?
#
loop_
_entity_poly.entity_id
_entity_poly.type
_entity_poly.pdbx_seq_one_letter_code
_entity_poly.pdbx_strand_id
1 'polypeptide(L)'
;SFHDDFIVIRPDRWDADMHEGTPKFDQIVAESPYLVVDGELPWGFWSVGADPDSPSAGWIIDGMQAARRLFLQHYTSLSIIHNYKEQHPNNRFDENNPPEYSMVVWKKTMITEDSLLQHHMPVSDSYFRKKDGTKVKRNMFDYIRDHLGYRIELQSLQLPSKFVSGKENVLKLSLKNRGFATVFGEHPVYFVLIDDAGEVTEFPTDANPKNWQ
;
A
#
# COMPACT_ATOMS: atom_id res chain seq x y z
N SER A 1 -14.58 -6.94 -6.87
CA SER A 1 -13.54 -5.91 -6.98
C SER A 1 -14.17 -4.54 -7.06
N PHE A 2 -13.45 -3.56 -6.57
CA PHE A 2 -13.75 -2.15 -6.72
C PHE A 2 -12.59 -1.47 -7.43
N HIS A 3 -12.89 -0.65 -8.44
CA HIS A 3 -11.92 0.15 -9.16
C HIS A 3 -12.32 1.61 -9.12
N ASP A 4 -11.35 2.50 -8.87
CA ASP A 4 -11.57 3.94 -8.84
C ASP A 4 -10.63 4.61 -9.86
N ASP A 5 -11.21 5.17 -10.90
CA ASP A 5 -10.46 5.76 -12.00
C ASP A 5 -9.80 7.00 -11.52
N PHE A 6 -9.87 7.71 -10.67
CA PHE A 6 -9.15 8.94 -10.33
C PHE A 6 -9.14 9.19 -8.82
N ILE A 7 -8.36 8.40 -8.12
CA ILE A 7 -8.27 8.52 -6.67
C ILE A 7 -7.77 9.89 -6.19
N VAL A 8 -8.30 10.34 -5.07
CA VAL A 8 -7.87 11.57 -4.38
C VAL A 8 -8.04 12.83 -5.23
N ILE A 9 -9.12 12.89 -6.02
CA ILE A 9 -9.54 14.11 -6.68
C ILE A 9 -10.07 15.12 -5.65
N ARG A 10 -10.03 16.40 -6.01
CA ARG A 10 -10.51 17.49 -5.16
C ARG A 10 -12.01 17.35 -4.83
N PRO A 11 -12.44 17.73 -3.60
CA PRO A 11 -13.82 17.58 -3.16
C PRO A 11 -14.88 18.32 -3.99
N ASP A 12 -14.46 19.31 -4.76
CA ASP A 12 -15.32 20.11 -5.63
C ASP A 12 -15.46 19.56 -7.06
N ARG A 13 -14.99 18.34 -7.29
CA ARG A 13 -14.99 17.68 -8.60
C ARG A 13 -15.88 16.42 -8.58
N TRP A 14 -15.85 15.64 -9.65
CA TRP A 14 -16.67 14.43 -9.85
C TRP A 14 -16.48 13.31 -8.83
N ASP A 15 -15.39 13.33 -8.07
CA ASP A 15 -15.12 12.41 -6.97
C ASP A 15 -15.51 12.99 -5.58
N ALA A 16 -16.33 14.02 -5.57
CA ALA A 16 -16.71 14.75 -4.34
C ALA A 16 -17.38 13.86 -3.28
N ASP A 17 -18.03 12.77 -3.68
CA ASP A 17 -18.68 11.80 -2.80
C ASP A 17 -17.73 10.70 -2.27
N MET A 18 -16.47 10.70 -2.72
CA MET A 18 -15.46 9.69 -2.38
C MET A 18 -14.41 10.18 -1.37
N HIS A 19 -14.71 11.26 -0.66
CA HIS A 19 -13.83 11.79 0.37
C HIS A 19 -14.14 11.24 1.75
N GLU A 20 -13.13 11.19 2.60
CA GLU A 20 -13.26 10.76 4.00
C GLU A 20 -14.40 11.50 4.70
N GLY A 21 -15.30 10.75 5.32
CA GLY A 21 -16.50 11.27 5.98
C GLY A 21 -17.73 11.33 5.07
N THR A 22 -17.65 10.88 3.83
CA THR A 22 -18.86 10.72 2.99
C THR A 22 -19.39 9.29 3.08
N PRO A 23 -20.72 9.09 2.92
CA PRO A 23 -21.32 7.75 3.00
C PRO A 23 -20.73 6.73 2.04
N LYS A 24 -20.37 7.15 0.84
CA LYS A 24 -19.77 6.27 -0.16
C LYS A 24 -18.34 5.87 0.20
N PHE A 25 -17.55 6.82 0.71
CA PHE A 25 -16.22 6.51 1.23
C PHE A 25 -16.29 5.50 2.37
N ASP A 26 -17.18 5.73 3.36
CA ASP A 26 -17.35 4.87 4.51
C ASP A 26 -17.84 3.47 4.13
N GLN A 27 -18.73 3.38 3.12
CA GLN A 27 -19.14 2.09 2.56
C GLN A 27 -17.95 1.32 1.97
N ILE A 28 -17.11 1.98 1.19
CA ILE A 28 -15.93 1.33 0.59
C ILE A 28 -14.95 0.90 1.68
N VAL A 29 -14.72 1.72 2.70
CA VAL A 29 -13.89 1.32 3.85
C VAL A 29 -14.43 0.06 4.52
N ALA A 30 -15.74 -0.05 4.69
CA ALA A 30 -16.37 -1.22 5.32
C ALA A 30 -16.30 -2.49 4.45
N GLU A 31 -16.37 -2.36 3.13
CA GLU A 31 -16.38 -3.48 2.19
C GLU A 31 -14.97 -3.90 1.72
N SER A 32 -14.03 -2.98 1.69
CA SER A 32 -12.68 -3.18 1.14
C SER A 32 -11.86 -4.29 1.79
N PRO A 33 -12.03 -4.66 3.08
CA PRO A 33 -11.36 -5.83 3.63
C PRO A 33 -11.72 -7.16 2.94
N TYR A 34 -12.82 -7.19 2.20
CA TYR A 34 -13.35 -8.39 1.55
C TYR A 34 -13.24 -8.35 0.02
N LEU A 35 -12.70 -7.28 -0.54
CA LEU A 35 -12.65 -7.03 -1.96
C LEU A 35 -11.22 -6.74 -2.43
N VAL A 36 -10.95 -7.05 -3.69
CA VAL A 36 -9.79 -6.48 -4.38
C VAL A 36 -10.15 -5.03 -4.69
N VAL A 37 -9.36 -4.10 -4.19
CA VAL A 37 -9.51 -2.67 -4.46
C VAL A 37 -8.29 -2.20 -5.23
N ASP A 38 -8.54 -1.56 -6.35
CA ASP A 38 -7.51 -0.94 -7.16
C ASP A 38 -8.00 0.42 -7.69
N GLY A 39 -7.12 1.14 -8.33
CA GLY A 39 -7.46 2.43 -8.91
C GLY A 39 -6.28 3.05 -9.62
N GLU A 40 -6.51 4.24 -10.11
CA GLU A 40 -5.47 5.00 -10.82
C GLU A 40 -5.40 6.46 -10.35
N LEU A 41 -4.23 7.05 -10.53
CA LEU A 41 -4.06 8.48 -10.30
C LEU A 41 -4.69 9.27 -11.45
N PRO A 42 -5.27 10.44 -11.18
CA PRO A 42 -5.75 11.34 -12.21
C PRO A 42 -4.60 11.82 -13.08
N TRP A 43 -4.93 12.32 -14.27
CA TRP A 43 -3.95 12.92 -15.18
C TRP A 43 -3.14 14.00 -14.47
N GLY A 44 -1.82 13.83 -14.44
CA GLY A 44 -0.88 14.83 -13.90
C GLY A 44 -0.65 16.00 -14.82
N PHE A 45 -1.30 16.02 -16.00
CA PHE A 45 -1.03 16.97 -17.04
C PHE A 45 -2.25 17.33 -17.91
N TRP A 46 -2.25 18.54 -18.44
CA TRP A 46 -3.26 19.08 -19.35
C TRP A 46 -3.14 18.54 -20.77
N SER A 47 -4.22 18.09 -21.33
CA SER A 47 -4.32 18.02 -22.79
C SER A 47 -4.35 19.45 -23.35
N VAL A 48 -3.69 19.65 -24.49
CA VAL A 48 -3.70 20.93 -25.20
C VAL A 48 -5.14 21.41 -25.41
N GLY A 49 -5.45 22.61 -24.92
CA GLY A 49 -6.78 23.22 -25.03
C GLY A 49 -7.74 22.82 -23.90
N ALA A 50 -7.30 22.08 -22.89
CA ALA A 50 -8.09 21.87 -21.69
C ALA A 50 -8.17 23.19 -20.90
N ASP A 51 -9.36 23.53 -20.47
CA ASP A 51 -9.61 24.62 -19.55
C ASP A 51 -8.89 24.34 -18.22
N PRO A 52 -8.09 25.29 -17.69
CA PRO A 52 -7.48 25.16 -16.36
C PRO A 52 -8.47 24.85 -15.25
N ASP A 53 -9.68 25.25 -15.38
CA ASP A 53 -10.73 24.97 -14.42
C ASP A 53 -11.51 23.67 -14.72
N SER A 54 -11.13 22.95 -15.78
CA SER A 54 -11.76 21.70 -16.15
C SER A 54 -11.59 20.64 -15.05
N PRO A 55 -12.63 19.82 -14.76
CA PRO A 55 -12.51 18.67 -13.86
C PRO A 55 -11.43 17.66 -14.26
N SER A 56 -11.09 17.59 -15.55
CA SER A 56 -10.02 16.75 -16.08
C SER A 56 -8.64 17.38 -16.03
N ALA A 57 -8.53 18.58 -15.46
CA ALA A 57 -7.26 19.22 -15.26
C ALA A 57 -6.41 18.42 -14.29
N GLY A 58 -5.24 18.03 -14.73
CA GLY A 58 -4.28 17.36 -13.91
C GLY A 58 -3.78 18.24 -12.78
N TRP A 59 -3.52 17.69 -11.64
CA TRP A 59 -2.86 18.34 -10.53
C TRP A 59 -1.98 17.38 -9.74
N ILE A 60 -1.15 17.95 -8.92
CA ILE A 60 -0.30 17.19 -8.02
C ILE A 60 -1.14 16.72 -6.85
N ILE A 61 -1.22 15.41 -6.67
CA ILE A 61 -1.89 14.79 -5.55
C ILE A 61 -0.97 14.83 -4.33
N ASP A 62 -1.49 15.28 -3.20
CA ASP A 62 -0.75 15.19 -1.93
C ASP A 62 -0.50 13.72 -1.58
N GLY A 63 0.77 13.40 -1.35
CA GLY A 63 1.18 12.00 -1.14
C GLY A 63 0.68 11.41 0.16
N MET A 64 0.50 12.22 1.21
CA MET A 64 -0.05 11.75 2.48
C MET A 64 -1.55 11.48 2.38
N GLN A 65 -2.29 12.34 1.69
CA GLN A 65 -3.71 12.09 1.41
C GLN A 65 -3.90 10.83 0.56
N ALA A 66 -3.07 10.65 -0.48
CA ALA A 66 -3.10 9.44 -1.28
C ALA A 66 -2.80 8.19 -0.44
N ALA A 67 -1.72 8.20 0.32
CA ALA A 67 -1.34 7.08 1.19
C ALA A 67 -2.45 6.75 2.20
N ARG A 68 -3.06 7.78 2.80
CA ARG A 68 -4.15 7.61 3.75
C ARG A 68 -5.37 6.97 3.10
N ARG A 69 -5.77 7.41 1.91
CA ARG A 69 -6.88 6.81 1.18
C ARG A 69 -6.59 5.36 0.81
N LEU A 70 -5.40 5.09 0.25
CA LEU A 70 -4.96 3.74 -0.10
C LEU A 70 -4.99 2.81 1.11
N PHE A 71 -4.60 3.30 2.28
CA PHE A 71 -4.63 2.55 3.53
C PHE A 71 -6.05 2.30 4.01
N LEU A 72 -6.87 3.33 4.14
CA LEU A 72 -8.23 3.21 4.70
C LEU A 72 -9.15 2.35 3.83
N GLN A 73 -8.97 2.37 2.52
CA GLN A 73 -9.75 1.59 1.56
C GLN A 73 -9.03 0.30 1.11
N HIS A 74 -7.98 -0.13 1.80
CA HIS A 74 -7.29 -1.40 1.61
C HIS A 74 -6.86 -1.68 0.17
N TYR A 75 -6.24 -0.70 -0.49
CA TYR A 75 -5.83 -0.84 -1.88
C TYR A 75 -4.77 -1.92 -2.09
N THR A 76 -5.02 -2.80 -3.06
CA THR A 76 -4.11 -3.85 -3.51
C THR A 76 -3.10 -3.34 -4.53
N SER A 77 -3.54 -2.47 -5.42
CA SER A 77 -2.73 -1.93 -6.51
C SER A 77 -3.13 -0.49 -6.84
N LEU A 78 -2.22 0.23 -7.49
CA LEU A 78 -2.42 1.60 -7.93
C LEU A 78 -1.74 1.79 -9.28
N SER A 79 -2.52 2.17 -10.30
CA SER A 79 -1.99 2.64 -11.56
C SER A 79 -1.49 4.09 -11.44
N ILE A 80 -0.26 4.30 -11.86
CA ILE A 80 0.37 5.63 -11.85
C ILE A 80 0.55 6.19 -13.26
N ILE A 81 0.04 5.49 -14.27
CA ILE A 81 0.31 5.78 -15.69
C ILE A 81 -0.06 7.20 -16.09
N HIS A 82 -1.13 7.73 -15.55
CA HIS A 82 -1.61 9.06 -15.87
C HIS A 82 -0.90 10.20 -15.10
N ASN A 83 -0.15 9.87 -14.07
CA ASN A 83 0.55 10.83 -13.23
C ASN A 83 2.03 10.48 -13.01
N TYR A 84 2.54 9.71 -13.93
CA TYR A 84 3.94 9.39 -14.08
C TYR A 84 4.50 10.21 -15.24
N LYS A 85 5.81 10.49 -15.23
CA LYS A 85 6.49 11.28 -16.24
C LYS A 85 6.37 10.64 -17.63
N GLU A 86 5.19 10.69 -18.23
CA GLU A 86 4.97 10.31 -19.61
C GLU A 86 5.01 11.53 -20.52
N GLN A 87 5.84 11.45 -21.52
CA GLN A 87 5.74 12.36 -22.67
C GLN A 87 4.57 11.89 -23.51
N HIS A 88 3.37 12.35 -23.21
CA HIS A 88 2.27 12.16 -24.14
C HIS A 88 2.61 12.94 -25.43
N PRO A 89 2.50 12.34 -26.62
CA PRO A 89 2.90 12.99 -27.88
C PRO A 89 2.17 14.31 -28.17
N ASN A 90 1.05 14.56 -27.53
CA ASN A 90 0.28 15.80 -27.62
C ASN A 90 0.54 16.78 -26.46
N ASN A 91 1.44 16.47 -25.57
CA ASN A 91 1.83 17.37 -24.49
C ASN A 91 2.67 18.51 -25.06
N ARG A 92 2.11 19.69 -25.13
CA ARG A 92 2.86 20.91 -25.36
C ARG A 92 3.41 21.37 -24.01
N PHE A 93 4.55 20.86 -23.65
CA PHE A 93 5.28 21.35 -22.50
C PHE A 93 5.87 22.74 -22.82
N ASP A 94 5.79 23.64 -21.86
CA ASP A 94 6.79 24.69 -21.77
C ASP A 94 8.09 24.00 -21.33
N GLU A 95 9.05 23.88 -22.25
CA GLU A 95 10.35 23.24 -22.00
C GLU A 95 11.12 23.91 -20.85
N ASN A 96 10.82 25.20 -20.58
CA ASN A 96 11.44 25.96 -19.52
C ASN A 96 10.77 25.79 -18.15
N ASN A 97 9.57 25.24 -18.13
CA ASN A 97 8.81 24.99 -16.89
C ASN A 97 7.99 23.68 -17.00
N PRO A 98 8.67 22.53 -17.04
CA PRO A 98 7.99 21.26 -17.17
C PRO A 98 7.08 21.03 -15.95
N PRO A 99 5.84 20.56 -16.16
CA PRO A 99 4.94 20.28 -15.06
C PRO A 99 5.53 19.21 -14.13
N GLU A 100 5.35 19.39 -12.84
CA GLU A 100 5.64 18.32 -11.89
C GLU A 100 4.50 17.32 -11.88
N TYR A 101 4.84 16.04 -11.79
CA TYR A 101 3.91 14.94 -11.63
C TYR A 101 3.89 14.48 -10.18
N SER A 102 2.77 13.96 -9.72
CA SER A 102 2.65 13.48 -8.36
C SER A 102 3.77 12.50 -7.98
N MET A 103 4.13 11.59 -8.88
CA MET A 103 5.23 10.65 -8.67
C MET A 103 6.58 11.33 -8.44
N VAL A 104 6.85 12.43 -9.16
CA VAL A 104 8.09 13.19 -9.00
C VAL A 104 8.12 13.89 -7.65
N VAL A 105 6.99 14.52 -7.28
CA VAL A 105 6.84 15.17 -5.97
C VAL A 105 6.96 14.16 -4.83
N TRP A 106 6.28 13.03 -4.92
CA TRP A 106 6.34 11.99 -3.90
C TRP A 106 7.75 11.44 -3.69
N LYS A 107 8.56 11.31 -4.75
CA LYS A 107 9.97 10.89 -4.66
C LYS A 107 10.86 11.95 -3.98
N LYS A 108 10.49 13.23 -4.09
CA LYS A 108 11.20 14.33 -3.44
C LYS A 108 10.71 14.55 -1.98
N THR A 109 9.48 14.17 -1.66
CA THR A 109 8.86 14.36 -0.34
C THR A 109 9.39 13.34 0.64
N MET A 110 10.28 13.80 1.52
CA MET A 110 10.83 12.96 2.59
C MET A 110 9.81 12.81 3.72
N ILE A 111 9.72 11.62 4.25
CA ILE A 111 8.84 11.27 5.37
C ILE A 111 9.66 10.84 6.58
N THR A 112 9.03 10.96 7.74
CA THR A 112 9.57 10.50 9.03
C THR A 112 8.57 9.59 9.71
N GLU A 113 9.04 8.80 10.67
CA GLU A 113 8.17 7.99 11.52
C GLU A 113 7.10 8.85 12.20
N ASP A 114 7.49 9.99 12.77
CA ASP A 114 6.58 10.92 13.43
C ASP A 114 5.50 11.45 12.48
N SER A 115 5.87 11.79 11.23
CA SER A 115 4.89 12.27 10.24
C SER A 115 3.85 11.20 9.89
N LEU A 116 4.24 9.94 9.82
CA LEU A 116 3.32 8.83 9.58
C LEU A 116 2.40 8.59 10.78
N LEU A 117 2.96 8.60 11.99
CA LEU A 117 2.18 8.41 13.23
C LEU A 117 1.17 9.52 13.45
N GLN A 118 1.51 10.78 13.16
CA GLN A 118 0.56 11.91 13.23
C GLN A 118 -0.65 11.74 12.31
N HIS A 119 -0.48 11.05 11.19
CA HIS A 119 -1.54 10.73 10.25
C HIS A 119 -2.16 9.34 10.47
N HIS A 120 -1.84 8.66 11.57
CA HIS A 120 -2.29 7.31 11.89
C HIS A 120 -2.00 6.28 10.80
N MET A 121 -0.87 6.44 10.11
CA MET A 121 -0.44 5.55 9.05
C MET A 121 0.34 4.36 9.61
N PRO A 122 0.23 3.16 9.02
CA PRO A 122 0.98 2.00 9.48
C PRO A 122 2.48 2.20 9.24
N VAL A 123 3.26 1.86 10.25
CA VAL A 123 4.73 1.88 10.16
C VAL A 123 5.29 0.72 10.96
N SER A 124 6.32 0.05 10.44
CA SER A 124 7.08 -0.93 11.20
C SER A 124 8.26 -0.27 11.91
N ASP A 125 8.63 -0.80 13.07
CA ASP A 125 9.73 -0.28 13.88
C ASP A 125 11.07 -0.29 13.13
N SER A 126 11.20 -1.16 12.12
CA SER A 126 12.41 -1.30 11.30
C SER A 126 12.35 -0.51 9.99
N TYR A 127 11.21 0.11 9.62
CA TYR A 127 11.07 0.73 8.30
C TYR A 127 12.07 1.85 8.04
N PHE A 128 12.41 2.63 9.07
CA PHE A 128 13.39 3.70 9.01
C PHE A 128 14.79 3.28 9.48
N ARG A 129 15.06 1.99 9.61
CA ARG A 129 16.34 1.45 10.07
C ARG A 129 16.78 0.27 9.21
N LYS A 130 18.09 0.15 9.01
CA LYS A 130 18.71 -1.08 8.51
C LYS A 130 18.86 -2.10 9.64
N LYS A 131 19.23 -3.33 9.29
CA LYS A 131 19.50 -4.40 10.27
C LYS A 131 20.58 -4.05 11.30
N ASP A 132 21.53 -3.20 10.93
CA ASP A 132 22.60 -2.70 11.79
C ASP A 132 22.18 -1.49 12.65
N GLY A 133 20.91 -1.09 12.61
CA GLY A 133 20.37 0.05 13.33
C GLY A 133 20.57 1.41 12.65
N THR A 134 21.29 1.47 11.54
CA THR A 134 21.51 2.72 10.78
C THR A 134 20.19 3.28 10.28
N LYS A 135 19.97 4.58 10.49
CA LYS A 135 18.77 5.28 9.99
C LYS A 135 18.74 5.31 8.46
N VAL A 136 17.58 5.05 7.90
CA VAL A 136 17.29 5.12 6.46
C VAL A 136 16.34 6.27 6.20
N LYS A 137 16.67 7.10 5.21
CA LYS A 137 15.74 8.10 4.69
C LYS A 137 14.74 7.41 3.77
N ARG A 138 13.47 7.76 3.91
CA ARG A 138 12.36 7.28 3.07
C ARG A 138 11.64 8.46 2.46
N ASN A 139 11.11 8.28 1.27
CA ASN A 139 10.23 9.25 0.63
C ASN A 139 8.80 8.68 0.52
N MET A 140 7.86 9.52 0.18
CA MET A 140 6.44 9.16 0.11
C MET A 140 6.16 8.10 -0.96
N PHE A 141 6.84 8.16 -2.11
CA PHE A 141 6.69 7.17 -3.17
C PHE A 141 7.11 5.77 -2.70
N ASP A 142 8.28 5.67 -2.05
CA ASP A 142 8.77 4.40 -1.52
C ASP A 142 7.81 3.87 -0.46
N TYR A 143 7.29 4.74 0.41
CA TYR A 143 6.34 4.34 1.44
C TYR A 143 5.07 3.73 0.84
N ILE A 144 4.44 4.40 -0.12
CA ILE A 144 3.23 3.88 -0.78
C ILE A 144 3.55 2.55 -1.48
N ARG A 145 4.62 2.48 -2.27
CA ARG A 145 5.03 1.26 -2.96
C ARG A 145 5.27 0.09 -2.01
N ASP A 146 5.95 0.35 -0.90
CA ASP A 146 6.36 -0.67 0.05
C ASP A 146 5.19 -1.20 0.90
N HIS A 147 4.09 -0.44 1.00
CA HIS A 147 2.90 -0.83 1.78
C HIS A 147 1.67 -1.18 0.92
N LEU A 148 1.68 -0.88 -0.37
CA LEU A 148 0.57 -1.22 -1.27
C LEU A 148 0.39 -2.75 -1.36
N GLY A 149 -0.87 -3.22 -1.32
CA GLY A 149 -1.17 -4.63 -1.16
C GLY A 149 -0.95 -5.12 0.28
N TYR A 150 -0.80 -6.41 0.49
CA TYR A 150 -0.46 -6.97 1.81
C TYR A 150 1.05 -7.17 1.97
N ARG A 151 1.54 -7.05 3.21
CA ARG A 151 2.96 -7.20 3.57
C ARG A 151 3.06 -7.91 4.91
N ILE A 152 3.22 -9.22 4.87
CA ILE A 152 3.31 -10.04 6.09
C ILE A 152 4.73 -9.96 6.66
N GLU A 153 4.82 -9.51 7.89
CA GLU A 153 6.06 -9.35 8.64
C GLU A 153 6.09 -10.36 9.80
N LEU A 154 7.18 -11.11 9.90
CA LEU A 154 7.45 -11.95 11.06
C LEU A 154 7.88 -11.10 12.25
N GLN A 155 7.05 -11.03 13.27
CA GLN A 155 7.33 -10.29 14.50
C GLN A 155 8.16 -11.10 15.49
N SER A 156 7.77 -12.35 15.70
CA SER A 156 8.50 -13.25 16.60
C SER A 156 8.29 -14.70 16.22
N LEU A 157 9.29 -15.50 16.54
CA LEU A 157 9.24 -16.95 16.43
C LEU A 157 9.86 -17.54 17.70
N GLN A 158 9.08 -18.35 18.40
CA GLN A 158 9.55 -19.12 19.56
C GLN A 158 9.50 -20.61 19.19
N LEU A 159 10.65 -21.25 19.28
CA LEU A 159 10.83 -22.65 19.02
C LEU A 159 11.14 -23.40 20.32
N PRO A 160 10.77 -24.67 20.46
CA PRO A 160 11.28 -25.50 21.55
C PRO A 160 12.80 -25.67 21.40
N SER A 161 13.50 -25.79 22.50
CA SER A 161 14.96 -26.02 22.50
C SER A 161 15.37 -27.32 21.80
N LYS A 162 14.44 -28.27 21.71
CA LYS A 162 14.60 -29.54 21.03
C LYS A 162 13.24 -30.05 20.58
N PHE A 163 13.15 -30.47 19.33
CA PHE A 163 12.01 -31.22 18.81
C PHE A 163 12.09 -32.68 19.24
N VAL A 164 11.01 -33.24 19.75
CA VAL A 164 10.95 -34.61 20.19
C VAL A 164 9.91 -35.35 19.36
N SER A 165 10.36 -36.34 18.59
CA SER A 165 9.49 -37.18 17.79
C SER A 165 8.47 -37.93 18.68
N GLY A 166 7.21 -37.99 18.25
CA GLY A 166 6.11 -38.62 18.97
C GLY A 166 5.63 -37.86 20.22
N LYS A 167 6.10 -36.63 20.42
CA LYS A 167 5.65 -35.74 21.49
C LYS A 167 5.03 -34.47 20.88
N GLU A 168 4.18 -33.83 21.67
CA GLU A 168 3.72 -32.45 21.33
C GLU A 168 4.89 -31.49 21.39
N ASN A 169 5.04 -30.68 20.33
CA ASN A 169 6.03 -29.63 20.24
C ASN A 169 5.30 -28.31 19.99
N VAL A 170 5.52 -27.31 20.83
CA VAL A 170 4.84 -26.02 20.74
C VAL A 170 5.70 -25.00 20.03
N LEU A 171 5.19 -24.49 18.93
CA LEU A 171 5.76 -23.33 18.23
C LEU A 171 4.85 -22.13 18.46
N LYS A 172 5.45 -20.94 18.68
CA LYS A 172 4.68 -19.69 18.71
C LYS A 172 5.21 -18.78 17.63
N LEU A 173 4.32 -18.38 16.74
CA LEU A 173 4.59 -17.50 15.62
C LEU A 173 3.70 -16.27 15.77
N SER A 174 4.30 -15.07 15.67
CA SER A 174 3.56 -13.82 15.57
C SER A 174 3.85 -13.18 14.23
N LEU A 175 2.80 -12.93 13.49
CA LEU A 175 2.82 -12.28 12.19
C LEU A 175 2.00 -11.00 12.25
N LYS A 176 2.38 -10.00 11.47
CA LYS A 176 1.61 -8.77 11.31
C LYS A 176 1.57 -8.38 9.84
N ASN A 177 0.39 -8.01 9.36
CA ASN A 177 0.26 -7.37 8.06
C ASN A 177 0.57 -5.88 8.20
N ARG A 178 1.59 -5.41 7.48
CA ARG A 178 1.99 -3.99 7.43
C ARG A 178 1.51 -3.32 6.14
N GLY A 179 0.97 -4.10 5.22
CA GLY A 179 0.43 -3.57 3.97
C GLY A 179 -0.91 -2.89 4.16
N PHE A 180 -1.33 -2.17 3.14
CA PHE A 180 -2.62 -1.48 3.12
C PHE A 180 -3.78 -2.45 2.92
N ALA A 181 -3.59 -3.50 2.14
CA ALA A 181 -4.63 -4.46 1.83
C ALA A 181 -4.62 -5.69 2.74
N THR A 182 -5.75 -6.35 2.82
CA THR A 182 -5.89 -7.68 3.43
C THR A 182 -5.42 -8.77 2.46
N VAL A 183 -5.22 -9.97 2.97
CA VAL A 183 -4.97 -11.15 2.13
C VAL A 183 -6.30 -11.67 1.58
N PHE A 184 -6.41 -11.75 0.25
CA PHE A 184 -7.62 -12.23 -0.41
C PHE A 184 -7.58 -13.73 -0.67
N GLY A 185 -8.78 -14.32 -0.66
CA GLY A 185 -8.94 -15.72 -0.94
C GLY A 185 -8.54 -16.61 0.22
N GLU A 186 -8.63 -17.88 -0.02
CA GLU A 186 -8.21 -18.92 0.93
C GLU A 186 -6.77 -19.32 0.59
N HIS A 187 -5.88 -19.12 1.54
CA HIS A 187 -4.49 -19.52 1.43
C HIS A 187 -4.19 -20.49 2.57
N PRO A 188 -4.10 -21.80 2.29
CA PRO A 188 -3.76 -22.77 3.33
C PRO A 188 -2.34 -22.49 3.86
N VAL A 189 -2.20 -22.57 5.16
CA VAL A 189 -0.93 -22.34 5.86
C VAL A 189 -0.41 -23.66 6.39
N TYR A 190 0.85 -23.95 6.13
CA TYR A 190 1.51 -25.18 6.58
C TYR A 190 2.75 -24.84 7.40
N PHE A 191 3.02 -25.63 8.43
CA PHE A 191 4.36 -25.78 8.94
C PHE A 191 5.09 -26.83 8.11
N VAL A 192 6.28 -26.49 7.68
CA VAL A 192 7.12 -27.38 6.88
C VAL A 192 8.38 -27.68 7.67
N LEU A 193 8.64 -28.96 7.93
CA LEU A 193 9.90 -29.44 8.48
C LEU A 193 10.74 -30.05 7.36
N ILE A 194 12.01 -29.68 7.31
CA ILE A 194 12.98 -30.25 6.40
C ILE A 194 14.06 -30.88 7.27
N ASP A 195 14.31 -32.16 7.13
CA ASP A 195 15.35 -32.84 7.86
C ASP A 195 16.74 -32.71 7.19
N ASP A 196 17.76 -33.26 7.83
CA ASP A 196 19.15 -33.19 7.34
C ASP A 196 19.36 -33.96 6.02
N ALA A 197 18.46 -34.86 5.65
CA ALA A 197 18.45 -35.58 4.39
C ALA A 197 17.72 -34.81 3.27
N GLY A 198 17.04 -33.70 3.62
CA GLY A 198 16.22 -32.90 2.72
C GLY A 198 14.79 -33.43 2.55
N GLU A 199 14.37 -34.39 3.37
CA GLU A 199 12.99 -34.89 3.36
C GLU A 199 12.05 -33.81 3.93
N VAL A 200 10.92 -33.59 3.24
CA VAL A 200 9.94 -32.55 3.57
C VAL A 200 8.71 -33.18 4.21
N THR A 201 8.35 -32.67 5.38
CA THR A 201 7.09 -33.04 6.05
C THR A 201 6.24 -31.79 6.23
N GLU A 202 4.99 -31.80 5.74
CA GLU A 202 4.04 -30.70 5.81
C GLU A 202 2.98 -30.97 6.88
N PHE A 203 2.73 -29.97 7.70
CA PHE A 203 1.70 -29.99 8.74
C PHE A 203 0.68 -28.88 8.42
N PRO A 204 -0.55 -29.22 8.00
CA PRO A 204 -1.58 -28.24 7.77
C PRO A 204 -1.97 -27.54 9.08
N THR A 205 -2.32 -26.27 8.98
CA THR A 205 -2.83 -25.49 10.10
C THR A 205 -4.26 -25.03 9.82
N ASP A 206 -4.96 -24.59 10.84
CA ASP A 206 -6.25 -23.91 10.75
C ASP A 206 -6.10 -22.37 10.62
N ALA A 207 -4.87 -21.87 10.48
CA ALA A 207 -4.60 -20.46 10.32
C ALA A 207 -5.15 -19.93 8.98
N ASN A 208 -5.83 -18.79 9.03
CA ASN A 208 -6.36 -18.12 7.86
C ASN A 208 -5.71 -16.73 7.71
N PRO A 209 -4.85 -16.53 6.71
CA PRO A 209 -4.17 -15.25 6.48
C PRO A 209 -5.12 -14.07 6.26
N LYS A 210 -6.33 -14.32 5.81
CA LYS A 210 -7.38 -13.31 5.66
C LYS A 210 -7.70 -12.57 6.97
N ASN A 211 -7.44 -13.20 8.10
CA ASN A 211 -7.66 -12.63 9.44
C ASN A 211 -6.42 -11.94 10.02
N TRP A 212 -5.32 -11.86 9.26
CA TRP A 212 -4.06 -11.24 9.69
C TRP A 212 -4.05 -9.75 9.34
N GLN A 213 -4.57 -8.95 10.24
CA GLN A 213 -4.59 -7.48 10.14
C GLN A 213 -3.67 -6.84 11.18
#